data_7a9733d5d32017ddecf4d2b3d3b4581b
#
_entry.id   7a9733d5d32017ddecf4d2b3d3b4581b
#
_cell.length_a   1.000
_cell.length_b   1.000
_cell.length_c   1.000
_cell.angle_alpha   90.00
_cell.angle_beta   90.00
_cell.angle_gamma   90.00
#
_symmetry.space_group_name_H-M   'P 1'
#
loop_
_entity.id
_entity.type
_entity.pdbx_description
1 polymer ?
#
loop_
_entity_poly.entity_id
_entity_poly.type
_entity_poly.pdbx_seq_one_letter_code
_entity_poly.pdbx_strand_id
1 'polypeptide(L)'
;MSTTTIIILVVIVILAIWLVSIYNNLVKLRNNRENAFANIDVQLKQRYDLIPQLVATVKGYATHEKETLQRVTDARTAAMGATTINDKIQADNQLTSALAGLKVSLEAYPDLKANQNFMQLQSEIADIENKLAAVRRFFNSATRELNNAVETFPSNLFAKMFGFSRQPMFEIPQESRAAMDKAPEIKF
;
A
#
# COMPACT_ATOMS: atom_id res chain seq x y z
N MET A 1 36.28 44.13 11.56
CA MET A 1 35.15 43.76 10.67
C MET A 1 34.10 44.83 10.81
N SER A 2 33.51 45.27 9.72
CA SER A 2 32.42 46.24 9.77
C SER A 2 31.15 45.59 10.37
N THR A 3 30.32 46.36 11.05
CA THR A 3 29.02 45.89 11.60
C THR A 3 28.18 45.22 10.52
N THR A 4 28.20 45.75 9.31
CA THR A 4 27.55 45.22 8.13
C THR A 4 28.04 43.79 7.78
N THR A 5 29.34 43.53 7.85
CA THR A 5 29.93 42.21 7.59
C THR A 5 29.46 41.17 8.61
N ILE A 6 29.37 41.58 9.88
CA ILE A 6 28.87 40.69 10.96
C ILE A 6 27.41 40.37 10.72
N ILE A 7 26.55 41.32 10.37
CA ILE A 7 25.14 41.10 10.07
C ILE A 7 24.99 40.14 8.90
N ILE A 8 25.74 40.29 7.81
CA ILE A 8 25.69 39.40 6.65
C ILE A 8 26.08 37.96 7.04
N LEU A 9 27.14 37.79 7.82
CA LEU A 9 27.57 36.47 8.28
C LEU A 9 26.51 35.81 9.16
N VAL A 10 25.88 36.54 10.07
CA VAL A 10 24.80 36.01 10.91
C VAL A 10 23.62 35.59 10.06
N VAL A 11 23.21 36.35 9.06
CA VAL A 11 22.12 35.99 8.14
C VAL A 11 22.45 34.72 7.37
N ILE A 12 23.69 34.60 6.85
CA ILE A 12 24.12 33.38 6.13
C ILE A 12 24.05 32.13 7.04
N VAL A 13 24.52 32.26 8.29
CA VAL A 13 24.47 31.16 9.25
C VAL A 13 23.03 30.72 9.55
N ILE A 14 22.13 31.71 9.76
CA ILE A 14 20.69 31.41 9.99
C ILE A 14 20.09 30.70 8.79
N LEU A 15 20.37 31.17 7.57
CA LEU A 15 19.88 30.51 6.35
C LEU A 15 20.44 29.09 6.19
N ALA A 16 21.71 28.87 6.53
CA ALA A 16 22.32 27.54 6.48
C ALA A 16 21.65 26.59 7.48
N ILE A 17 21.43 27.01 8.73
CA ILE A 17 20.74 26.23 9.75
C ILE A 17 19.30 25.89 9.29
N TRP A 18 18.61 26.85 8.72
CA TRP A 18 17.26 26.69 8.22
C TRP A 18 17.19 25.67 7.06
N LEU A 19 18.12 25.72 6.10
CA LEU A 19 18.28 24.73 5.01
C LEU A 19 18.51 23.32 5.54
N VAL A 20 19.42 23.18 6.50
CA VAL A 20 19.69 21.88 7.15
C VAL A 20 18.43 21.35 7.84
N SER A 21 17.65 22.22 8.49
CA SER A 21 16.39 21.84 9.12
C SER A 21 15.36 21.30 8.11
N ILE A 22 15.22 21.96 6.96
CA ILE A 22 14.35 21.49 5.86
C ILE A 22 14.79 20.12 5.38
N TYR A 23 16.07 19.94 5.09
CA TYR A 23 16.61 18.65 4.66
C TYR A 23 16.35 17.54 5.67
N ASN A 24 16.68 17.77 6.93
CA ASN A 24 16.46 16.80 8.00
C ASN A 24 14.98 16.44 8.17
N ASN A 25 14.08 17.40 8.01
CA ASN A 25 12.65 17.16 8.05
C ASN A 25 12.19 16.25 6.88
N LEU A 26 12.66 16.52 5.66
CA LEU A 26 12.36 15.68 4.49
C LEU A 26 12.87 14.24 4.68
N VAL A 27 14.10 14.09 5.19
CA VAL A 27 14.66 12.76 5.51
C VAL A 27 13.82 12.05 6.57
N LYS A 28 13.41 12.75 7.63
CA LYS A 28 12.56 12.20 8.69
C LYS A 28 11.22 11.71 8.14
N LEU A 29 10.58 12.49 7.29
CA LEU A 29 9.29 12.13 6.68
C LEU A 29 9.43 10.93 5.73
N ARG A 30 10.52 10.85 4.95
CA ARG A 30 10.84 9.69 4.14
C ARG A 30 11.00 8.43 5.00
N ASN A 31 11.79 8.51 6.06
CA ASN A 31 12.01 7.39 6.96
C ASN A 31 10.71 6.95 7.67
N ASN A 32 9.84 7.90 8.03
CA ASN A 32 8.53 7.59 8.60
C ASN A 32 7.66 6.79 7.60
N ARG A 33 7.68 7.16 6.33
CA ARG A 33 6.99 6.43 5.26
C ARG A 33 7.55 5.01 5.09
N GLU A 34 8.86 4.85 5.08
CA GLU A 34 9.53 3.55 4.96
C GLU A 34 9.22 2.65 6.17
N ASN A 35 9.25 3.18 7.39
CA ASN A 35 8.86 2.47 8.60
C ASN A 35 7.38 2.06 8.59
N ALA A 36 6.49 2.95 8.12
CA ALA A 36 5.09 2.62 7.96
C ALA A 36 4.89 1.48 6.95
N PHE A 37 5.71 1.43 5.88
CA PHE A 37 5.65 0.36 4.89
C PHE A 37 6.13 -0.99 5.45
N ALA A 38 7.10 -1.01 6.33
CA ALA A 38 7.59 -2.26 6.95
C ALA A 38 6.45 -3.04 7.64
N ASN A 39 5.48 -2.33 8.26
CA ASN A 39 4.30 -2.96 8.86
C ASN A 39 3.35 -3.56 7.80
N ILE A 40 3.27 -2.94 6.63
CA ILE A 40 2.51 -3.49 5.49
C ILE A 40 3.19 -4.76 4.97
N ASP A 41 4.50 -4.73 4.79
CA ASP A 41 5.28 -5.84 4.23
C ASP A 41 5.09 -7.14 5.02
N VAL A 42 5.02 -7.04 6.35
CA VAL A 42 4.71 -8.18 7.23
C VAL A 42 3.32 -8.77 6.91
N GLN A 43 2.29 -7.93 6.76
CA GLN A 43 0.93 -8.38 6.47
C GLN A 43 0.81 -8.92 5.04
N LEU A 44 1.50 -8.31 4.08
CA LEU A 44 1.56 -8.81 2.71
C LEU A 44 2.19 -10.21 2.66
N LYS A 45 3.29 -10.42 3.37
CA LYS A 45 3.92 -11.73 3.45
C LYS A 45 2.97 -12.79 4.02
N GLN A 46 2.27 -12.50 5.11
CA GLN A 46 1.28 -13.41 5.68
C GLN A 46 0.17 -13.74 4.65
N ARG A 47 -0.33 -12.74 3.92
CA ARG A 47 -1.32 -12.93 2.86
C ARG A 47 -0.79 -13.86 1.76
N TYR A 48 0.45 -13.65 1.29
CA TYR A 48 1.05 -14.46 0.22
C TYR A 48 1.27 -15.91 0.66
N ASP A 49 1.53 -16.16 1.93
CA ASP A 49 1.73 -17.50 2.48
C ASP A 49 0.43 -18.32 2.55
N LEU A 50 -0.75 -17.68 2.61
CA LEU A 50 -2.05 -18.35 2.57
C LEU A 50 -2.53 -18.71 1.15
N ILE A 51 -2.07 -18.01 0.11
CA ILE A 51 -2.54 -18.22 -1.27
C ILE A 51 -2.35 -19.67 -1.77
N PRO A 52 -1.23 -20.37 -1.54
CA PRO A 52 -1.06 -21.74 -2.00
C PRO A 52 -2.09 -22.69 -1.38
N GLN A 53 -2.45 -22.50 -0.11
CA GLN A 53 -3.46 -23.30 0.58
C GLN A 53 -4.84 -23.03 0.00
N LEU A 54 -5.18 -21.77 -0.26
CA LEU A 54 -6.42 -21.38 -0.93
C LEU A 54 -6.54 -22.06 -2.30
N VAL A 55 -5.49 -21.94 -3.13
CA VAL A 55 -5.43 -22.54 -4.48
C VAL A 55 -5.58 -24.05 -4.40
N ALA A 56 -4.90 -24.73 -3.47
CA ALA A 56 -4.98 -26.18 -3.29
C ALA A 56 -6.40 -26.63 -2.89
N THR A 57 -7.01 -25.91 -1.96
CA THR A 57 -8.39 -26.21 -1.50
C THR A 57 -9.40 -26.02 -2.65
N VAL A 58 -9.31 -24.92 -3.38
CA VAL A 58 -10.23 -24.62 -4.50
C VAL A 58 -10.07 -25.62 -5.64
N LYS A 59 -8.84 -26.04 -5.99
CA LYS A 59 -8.60 -27.06 -7.04
C LYS A 59 -9.36 -28.37 -6.82
N GLY A 60 -9.62 -28.75 -5.57
CA GLY A 60 -10.37 -29.96 -5.23
C GLY A 60 -11.86 -29.90 -5.59
N TYR A 61 -12.42 -28.69 -5.72
CA TYR A 61 -13.86 -28.47 -5.94
C TYR A 61 -14.17 -27.79 -7.28
N ALA A 62 -13.30 -26.88 -7.73
CA ALA A 62 -13.52 -26.02 -8.89
C ALA A 62 -12.53 -26.36 -10.03
N THR A 63 -12.74 -27.52 -10.66
CA THR A 63 -11.84 -28.04 -11.72
C THR A 63 -11.84 -27.20 -12.99
N HIS A 64 -12.86 -26.39 -13.23
CA HIS A 64 -13.00 -25.52 -14.41
C HIS A 64 -12.34 -24.15 -14.23
N GLU A 65 -11.95 -23.77 -13.00
CA GLU A 65 -11.40 -22.45 -12.67
C GLU A 65 -9.86 -22.34 -12.86
N LYS A 66 -9.29 -23.14 -13.77
CA LYS A 66 -7.84 -23.22 -13.98
C LYS A 66 -7.21 -21.85 -14.31
N GLU A 67 -7.85 -21.08 -15.17
CA GLU A 67 -7.34 -19.78 -15.61
C GLU A 67 -7.39 -18.75 -14.46
N THR A 68 -8.46 -18.73 -13.69
CA THR A 68 -8.62 -17.83 -12.55
C THR A 68 -7.61 -18.15 -11.45
N LEU A 69 -7.40 -19.46 -11.15
CA LEU A 69 -6.38 -19.89 -10.21
C LEU A 69 -4.95 -19.60 -10.69
N GLN A 70 -4.69 -19.71 -11.99
CA GLN A 70 -3.40 -19.35 -12.57
C GLN A 70 -3.14 -17.85 -12.40
N ARG A 71 -4.11 -16.98 -12.70
CA ARG A 71 -4.00 -15.53 -12.50
C ARG A 71 -3.65 -15.17 -11.05
N VAL A 72 -4.27 -15.83 -10.07
CA VAL A 72 -3.95 -15.63 -8.65
C VAL A 72 -2.51 -16.05 -8.34
N THR A 73 -2.07 -17.19 -8.86
CA THR A 73 -0.71 -17.72 -8.66
C THR A 73 0.33 -16.80 -9.29
N ASP A 74 0.08 -16.31 -10.50
CA ASP A 74 0.98 -15.40 -11.22
C ASP A 74 1.08 -14.04 -10.51
N ALA A 75 -0.06 -13.48 -10.08
CA ALA A 75 -0.10 -12.24 -9.32
C ALA A 75 0.64 -12.37 -7.98
N ARG A 76 0.50 -13.51 -7.27
CA ARG A 76 1.29 -13.80 -6.07
C ARG A 76 2.79 -13.83 -6.37
N THR A 77 3.19 -14.51 -7.43
CA THR A 77 4.61 -14.62 -7.82
C THR A 77 5.20 -13.25 -8.15
N ALA A 78 4.48 -12.41 -8.88
CA ALA A 78 4.87 -11.04 -9.17
C ALA A 78 4.99 -10.21 -7.88
N ALA A 79 4.05 -10.36 -6.95
CA ALA A 79 4.06 -9.64 -5.68
C ALA A 79 5.25 -10.05 -4.78
N MET A 80 5.61 -11.32 -4.76
CA MET A 80 6.79 -11.81 -4.02
C MET A 80 8.11 -11.36 -4.64
N GLY A 81 8.16 -11.15 -5.97
CA GLY A 81 9.33 -10.66 -6.70
C GLY A 81 9.52 -9.14 -6.64
N ALA A 82 8.52 -8.40 -6.19
CA ALA A 82 8.58 -6.94 -6.11
C ALA A 82 9.58 -6.48 -5.02
N THR A 83 10.51 -5.61 -5.39
CA THR A 83 11.60 -5.17 -4.49
C THR A 83 11.39 -3.76 -3.96
N THR A 84 10.83 -2.85 -4.78
CA THR A 84 10.57 -1.47 -4.33
C THR A 84 9.18 -1.34 -3.70
N ILE A 85 9.01 -0.33 -2.84
CA ILE A 85 7.70 -0.02 -2.25
C ILE A 85 6.64 0.19 -3.34
N ASN A 86 6.99 0.88 -4.41
CA ASN A 86 6.08 1.20 -5.50
C ASN A 86 5.66 -0.05 -6.29
N ASP A 87 6.61 -0.95 -6.58
CA ASP A 87 6.33 -2.23 -7.24
C ASP A 87 5.46 -3.13 -6.37
N LYS A 88 5.71 -3.16 -5.05
CA LYS A 88 4.88 -3.90 -4.10
C LYS A 88 3.45 -3.38 -4.03
N ILE A 89 3.25 -2.06 -4.05
CA ILE A 89 1.92 -1.45 -4.11
C ILE A 89 1.19 -1.89 -5.38
N GLN A 90 1.85 -1.83 -6.54
CA GLN A 90 1.25 -2.20 -7.81
C GLN A 90 0.92 -3.70 -7.87
N ALA A 91 1.85 -4.56 -7.45
CA ALA A 91 1.67 -5.99 -7.44
C ALA A 91 0.56 -6.44 -6.46
N ASP A 92 0.45 -5.79 -5.30
CA ASP A 92 -0.64 -6.07 -4.34
C ASP A 92 -2.01 -5.66 -4.88
N ASN A 93 -2.11 -4.58 -5.64
CA ASN A 93 -3.36 -4.21 -6.33
C ASN A 93 -3.74 -5.28 -7.38
N GLN A 94 -2.77 -5.81 -8.13
CA GLN A 94 -3.02 -6.90 -9.09
C GLN A 94 -3.49 -8.18 -8.40
N LEU A 95 -2.85 -8.57 -7.29
CA LEU A 95 -3.25 -9.73 -6.51
C LEU A 95 -4.66 -9.55 -5.91
N THR A 96 -4.98 -8.35 -5.43
CA THR A 96 -6.31 -8.04 -4.90
C THR A 96 -7.38 -8.19 -5.97
N SER A 97 -7.14 -7.71 -7.18
CA SER A 97 -8.06 -7.88 -8.32
C SER A 97 -8.19 -9.35 -8.73
N ALA A 98 -7.10 -10.11 -8.73
CA ALA A 98 -7.14 -11.55 -9.05
C ALA A 98 -7.95 -12.34 -8.00
N LEU A 99 -7.78 -12.04 -6.71
CA LEU A 99 -8.55 -12.65 -5.62
C LEU A 99 -10.04 -12.27 -5.66
N ALA A 100 -10.37 -11.04 -6.03
CA ALA A 100 -11.75 -10.61 -6.24
C ALA A 100 -12.40 -11.40 -7.39
N GLY A 101 -11.71 -11.58 -8.51
CA GLY A 101 -12.17 -12.42 -9.61
C GLY A 101 -12.38 -13.87 -9.21
N LEU A 102 -11.45 -14.45 -8.45
CA LEU A 102 -11.62 -15.80 -7.90
C LEU A 102 -12.85 -15.89 -7.01
N LYS A 103 -13.05 -14.94 -6.09
CA LYS A 103 -14.21 -14.93 -5.19
C LYS A 103 -15.53 -14.96 -5.96
N VAL A 104 -15.66 -14.20 -7.05
CA VAL A 104 -16.84 -14.19 -7.92
C VAL A 104 -17.05 -15.56 -8.57
N SER A 105 -15.99 -16.19 -9.13
CA SER A 105 -16.10 -17.52 -9.72
C SER A 105 -16.56 -18.57 -8.70
N LEU A 106 -16.14 -18.48 -7.44
CA LEU A 106 -16.48 -19.42 -6.38
C LEU A 106 -17.94 -19.33 -5.90
N GLU A 107 -18.68 -18.31 -6.33
CA GLU A 107 -20.13 -18.21 -6.07
C GLU A 107 -20.90 -19.42 -6.61
N ALA A 108 -20.44 -20.03 -7.69
CA ALA A 108 -21.05 -21.20 -8.34
C ALA A 108 -20.79 -22.54 -7.64
N TYR A 109 -19.98 -22.59 -6.55
CA TYR A 109 -19.54 -23.82 -5.90
C TYR A 109 -20.00 -23.90 -4.43
N PRO A 110 -21.26 -24.28 -4.16
CA PRO A 110 -21.82 -24.31 -2.80
C PRO A 110 -21.11 -25.33 -1.88
N ASP A 111 -20.66 -26.46 -2.42
CA ASP A 111 -19.95 -27.49 -1.64
C ASP A 111 -18.60 -27.02 -1.12
N LEU A 112 -17.89 -26.19 -1.91
CA LEU A 112 -16.67 -25.54 -1.46
C LEU A 112 -16.95 -24.55 -0.33
N LYS A 113 -18.02 -23.77 -0.43
CA LYS A 113 -18.41 -22.82 0.61
C LYS A 113 -18.75 -23.49 1.94
N ALA A 114 -19.24 -24.74 1.90
CA ALA A 114 -19.54 -25.53 3.09
C ALA A 114 -18.30 -26.23 3.69
N ASN A 115 -17.17 -26.22 2.98
CA ASN A 115 -15.93 -26.85 3.46
C ASN A 115 -15.31 -26.04 4.61
N GLN A 116 -15.06 -26.70 5.74
CA GLN A 116 -14.54 -26.06 6.95
C GLN A 116 -13.15 -25.43 6.74
N ASN A 117 -12.25 -26.11 6.03
CA ASN A 117 -10.90 -25.59 5.76
C ASN A 117 -10.97 -24.34 4.86
N PHE A 118 -11.90 -24.33 3.90
CA PHE A 118 -12.11 -23.16 3.04
C PHE A 118 -12.66 -21.97 3.84
N MET A 119 -13.65 -22.21 4.71
CA MET A 119 -14.20 -21.16 5.59
C MET A 119 -13.14 -20.59 6.53
N GLN A 120 -12.27 -21.44 7.10
CA GLN A 120 -11.18 -21.00 7.94
C GLN A 120 -10.19 -20.12 7.15
N LEU A 121 -9.74 -20.56 5.97
CA LEU A 121 -8.84 -19.78 5.10
C LEU A 121 -9.46 -18.43 4.69
N GLN A 122 -10.74 -18.40 4.38
CA GLN A 122 -11.43 -17.14 4.09
C GLN A 122 -11.45 -16.21 5.29
N SER A 123 -11.68 -16.74 6.50
CA SER A 123 -11.64 -15.95 7.73
C SER A 123 -10.25 -15.39 8.01
N GLU A 124 -9.19 -16.19 7.83
CA GLU A 124 -7.80 -15.75 8.00
C GLU A 124 -7.41 -14.67 6.97
N ILE A 125 -7.81 -14.86 5.70
CA ILE A 125 -7.58 -13.85 4.65
C ILE A 125 -8.33 -12.55 4.98
N ALA A 126 -9.58 -12.63 5.41
CA ALA A 126 -10.37 -11.45 5.79
C ALA A 126 -9.74 -10.70 6.98
N ASP A 127 -9.21 -11.42 7.97
CA ASP A 127 -8.51 -10.82 9.11
C ASP A 127 -7.23 -10.08 8.66
N ILE A 128 -6.45 -10.69 7.78
CA ILE A 128 -5.26 -10.05 7.20
C ILE A 128 -5.67 -8.82 6.37
N GLU A 129 -6.74 -8.89 5.59
CA GLU A 129 -7.24 -7.74 4.81
C GLU A 129 -7.66 -6.57 5.70
N ASN A 130 -8.31 -6.84 6.84
CA ASN A 130 -8.64 -5.83 7.83
C ASN A 130 -7.39 -5.19 8.43
N LYS A 131 -6.38 -5.99 8.78
CA LYS A 131 -5.08 -5.51 9.27
C LYS A 131 -4.37 -4.67 8.19
N LEU A 132 -4.34 -5.15 6.95
CA LEU A 132 -3.78 -4.41 5.81
C LEU A 132 -4.48 -3.06 5.61
N ALA A 133 -5.80 -3.01 5.70
CA ALA A 133 -6.54 -1.76 5.59
C ALA A 133 -6.14 -0.73 6.67
N ALA A 134 -5.87 -1.18 7.89
CA ALA A 134 -5.42 -0.32 8.98
C ALA A 134 -4.00 0.21 8.73
N VAL A 135 -3.04 -0.67 8.40
CA VAL A 135 -1.64 -0.26 8.19
C VAL A 135 -1.46 0.55 6.90
N ARG A 136 -2.29 0.31 5.85
CA ARG A 136 -2.31 1.13 4.64
C ARG A 136 -2.79 2.56 4.91
N ARG A 137 -3.79 2.75 5.79
CA ARG A 137 -4.22 4.11 6.21
C ARG A 137 -3.07 4.85 6.87
N PHE A 138 -2.33 4.19 7.75
CA PHE A 138 -1.16 4.79 8.41
C PHE A 138 -0.06 5.16 7.40
N PHE A 139 0.28 4.25 6.48
CA PHE A 139 1.24 4.51 5.40
C PHE A 139 0.82 5.67 4.50
N ASN A 140 -0.47 5.72 4.14
CA ASN A 140 -1.00 6.81 3.32
C ASN A 140 -0.93 8.16 4.05
N SER A 141 -1.12 8.18 5.37
CA SER A 141 -0.93 9.41 6.18
C SER A 141 0.53 9.85 6.14
N ALA A 142 1.48 8.95 6.41
CA ALA A 142 2.91 9.25 6.37
C ALA A 142 3.36 9.69 4.95
N THR A 143 2.82 9.04 3.90
CA THR A 143 3.11 9.43 2.51
C THR A 143 2.54 10.80 2.19
N ARG A 144 1.35 11.14 2.66
CA ARG A 144 0.75 12.47 2.48
C ARG A 144 1.58 13.55 3.14
N GLU A 145 2.07 13.32 4.36
CA GLU A 145 2.95 14.26 5.07
C GLU A 145 4.24 14.52 4.27
N LEU A 146 4.87 13.47 3.74
CA LEU A 146 6.04 13.60 2.88
C LEU A 146 5.70 14.40 1.61
N ASN A 147 4.61 14.04 0.91
CA ASN A 147 4.19 14.70 -0.32
C ASN A 147 3.88 16.19 -0.08
N ASN A 148 3.20 16.52 1.01
CA ASN A 148 2.95 17.90 1.40
C ASN A 148 4.27 18.66 1.60
N ALA A 149 5.25 18.09 2.30
CA ALA A 149 6.55 18.72 2.51
C ALA A 149 7.34 18.90 1.19
N VAL A 150 7.17 17.99 0.23
CA VAL A 150 7.80 18.08 -1.11
C VAL A 150 7.14 19.15 -1.98
N GLU A 151 5.84 19.41 -1.80
CA GLU A 151 5.06 20.32 -2.65
C GLU A 151 4.86 21.72 -2.06
N THR A 152 4.95 21.87 -0.73
CA THR A 152 4.70 23.14 -0.04
C THR A 152 5.91 24.05 -0.07
N PHE A 153 5.67 25.37 -0.28
CA PHE A 153 6.71 26.38 -0.14
C PHE A 153 7.08 26.59 1.34
N PRO A 154 8.36 26.78 1.66
CA PRO A 154 9.53 26.90 0.78
C PRO A 154 10.28 25.56 0.53
N SER A 155 9.87 24.47 1.17
CA SER A 155 10.56 23.16 1.10
C SER A 155 10.58 22.57 -0.32
N ASN A 156 9.59 22.90 -1.17
CA ASN A 156 9.51 22.41 -2.55
C ASN A 156 10.69 22.83 -3.43
N LEU A 157 11.30 23.99 -3.15
CA LEU A 157 12.48 24.47 -3.88
C LEU A 157 13.69 23.56 -3.62
N PHE A 158 13.83 23.12 -2.38
CA PHE A 158 14.96 22.31 -1.93
C PHE A 158 14.70 20.82 -2.13
N ALA A 159 13.43 20.38 -2.03
CA ALA A 159 13.05 18.99 -2.24
C ALA A 159 13.55 18.46 -3.59
N LYS A 160 13.33 19.20 -4.69
CA LYS A 160 13.82 18.84 -6.02
C LYS A 160 15.36 18.77 -6.08
N MET A 161 16.04 19.73 -5.46
CA MET A 161 17.50 19.79 -5.43
C MET A 161 18.11 18.60 -4.68
N PHE A 162 17.43 18.12 -3.63
CA PHE A 162 17.86 16.97 -2.83
C PHE A 162 17.28 15.62 -3.32
N GLY A 163 16.63 15.59 -4.48
CA GLY A 163 16.11 14.37 -5.08
C GLY A 163 14.84 13.81 -4.43
N PHE A 164 14.13 14.61 -3.65
CA PHE A 164 12.81 14.22 -3.13
C PHE A 164 11.74 14.51 -4.17
N SER A 165 10.85 13.53 -4.37
CA SER A 165 9.72 13.63 -5.29
C SER A 165 8.46 13.10 -4.63
N ARG A 166 7.31 13.48 -5.21
CA ARG A 166 6.02 12.93 -4.80
C ARG A 166 6.02 11.40 -4.87
N GLN A 167 5.49 10.77 -3.84
CA GLN A 167 5.45 9.33 -3.69
C GLN A 167 4.02 8.80 -3.84
N PRO A 168 3.81 7.63 -4.46
CA PRO A 168 2.49 7.01 -4.57
C PRO A 168 1.98 6.54 -3.21
N MET A 169 0.66 6.50 -3.11
CA MET A 169 -0.11 5.95 -1.99
C MET A 169 -0.80 4.67 -2.42
N PHE A 170 -1.23 3.85 -1.46
CA PHE A 170 -2.18 2.78 -1.76
C PHE A 170 -3.52 3.39 -2.16
N GLU A 171 -3.99 3.07 -3.34
CA GLU A 171 -5.31 3.47 -3.82
C GLU A 171 -6.35 2.40 -3.46
N ILE A 172 -7.57 2.85 -3.22
CA ILE A 172 -8.72 1.95 -3.15
C ILE A 172 -9.03 1.57 -4.60
N PRO A 173 -9.09 0.26 -4.95
CA PRO A 173 -9.48 -0.17 -6.29
C PRO A 173 -10.78 0.51 -6.74
N GLN A 174 -10.85 0.91 -8.02
CA GLN A 174 -12.03 1.64 -8.55
C GLN A 174 -13.34 0.86 -8.38
N GLU A 175 -13.28 -0.47 -8.45
CA GLU A 175 -14.43 -1.35 -8.22
C GLU A 175 -14.99 -1.20 -6.80
N SER A 176 -14.13 -1.06 -5.80
CA SER A 176 -14.54 -0.82 -4.41
C SER A 176 -15.09 0.59 -4.21
N ARG A 177 -14.62 1.58 -4.96
CA ARG A 177 -15.20 2.94 -4.95
C ARG A 177 -16.62 2.95 -5.51
N ALA A 178 -16.84 2.29 -6.65
CA ALA A 178 -18.17 2.20 -7.28
C ALA A 178 -19.19 1.47 -6.39
N ALA A 179 -18.74 0.54 -5.54
CA ALA A 179 -19.59 -0.12 -4.56
C ALA A 179 -19.90 0.77 -3.33
N MET A 180 -18.95 1.63 -2.93
CA MET A 180 -19.13 2.59 -1.84
C MET A 180 -20.02 3.78 -2.22
N ASP A 181 -20.01 4.18 -3.50
CA ASP A 181 -20.82 5.30 -4.01
C ASP A 181 -22.30 4.90 -4.22
N LYS A 182 -22.62 3.60 -4.22
CA LYS A 182 -24.02 3.15 -4.20
C LYS A 182 -24.54 3.16 -2.78
N ALA A 183 -25.39 4.13 -2.48
CA ALA A 183 -26.14 4.11 -1.22
C ALA A 183 -26.90 2.78 -1.08
N PRO A 184 -26.90 2.12 0.10
CA PRO A 184 -27.67 0.90 0.30
C PRO A 184 -29.14 1.18 0.04
N GLU A 185 -29.74 0.46 -0.90
CA GLU A 185 -31.19 0.46 -1.09
C GLU A 185 -31.83 -0.14 0.16
N ILE A 186 -32.38 0.72 1.01
CA ILE A 186 -33.22 0.28 2.14
C ILE A 186 -34.58 -0.06 1.55
N LYS A 187 -34.85 -1.34 1.32
CA LYS A 187 -36.21 -1.84 1.06
C LYS A 187 -36.90 -2.07 2.40
N PHE A 188 -37.93 -1.27 2.66
CA PHE A 188 -38.90 -1.46 3.74
C PHE A 188 -39.93 -2.53 3.32
#